data_5ac6011da12338a189c893bc01cd9b00
#
_entry.id   5ac6011da12338a189c893bc01cd9b00
#
_cell.length_a   1.000
_cell.length_b   1.000
_cell.length_c   1.000
_cell.angle_alpha   90.00
_cell.angle_beta   90.00
_cell.angle_gamma   90.00
#
_symmetry.space_group_name_H-M   'P 1'
#
loop_
_entity.id
_entity.type
_entity.pdbx_description
1 polymer ?
#
loop_
_entity_poly.entity_id
_entity_poly.type
_entity_poly.pdbx_seq_one_letter_code
_entity_poly.pdbx_strand_id
1 'polypeptide(L)'
;MHILLTRPLEDCSEMIVKFQSLDHKVSHLPLINVEKVHHDEINFADYGGVIFTSSNAVKNLNVKNLNKKLICFCVGSTTEKKARSLGFQNTIAAEGNVSNLKELILQNYELKETPLLYVSGEIISTDSVSYTHLTLPTNDQV
;
A
#
# COMPACT_ATOMS: atom_id res chain seq x y z
N MET A 1 -31.34 5.08 4.63
CA MET A 1 -30.44 5.94 3.83
C MET A 1 -30.05 5.20 2.56
N HIS A 2 -29.81 5.91 1.47
CA HIS A 2 -29.28 5.33 0.24
C HIS A 2 -27.80 5.76 0.10
N ILE A 3 -26.91 4.79 0.01
CA ILE A 3 -25.46 5.00 -0.03
C ILE A 3 -24.95 4.61 -1.40
N LEU A 4 -24.18 5.50 -2.03
CA LEU A 4 -23.50 5.25 -3.28
C LEU A 4 -22.02 5.00 -3.03
N LEU A 5 -21.51 3.84 -3.42
CA LEU A 5 -20.09 3.48 -3.34
C LEU A 5 -19.47 3.55 -4.73
N THR A 6 -18.34 4.25 -4.83
CA THR A 6 -17.68 4.56 -6.10
C THR A 6 -16.30 3.91 -6.28
N ARG A 7 -15.83 3.21 -5.26
CA ARG A 7 -14.56 2.47 -5.30
C ARG A 7 -14.71 1.14 -6.06
N PRO A 8 -13.62 0.53 -6.52
CA PRO A 8 -13.65 -0.83 -7.05
C PRO A 8 -14.33 -1.81 -6.09
N LEU A 9 -15.07 -2.79 -6.61
CA LEU A 9 -15.85 -3.73 -5.79
C LEU A 9 -15.01 -4.42 -4.71
N GLU A 10 -13.80 -4.81 -5.03
CA GLU A 10 -12.89 -5.48 -4.10
C GLU A 10 -12.54 -4.64 -2.88
N ASP A 11 -12.51 -3.31 -3.04
CA ASP A 11 -12.17 -2.37 -1.97
C ASP A 11 -13.36 -1.98 -1.10
N CYS A 12 -14.58 -2.33 -1.51
CA CYS A 12 -15.80 -1.93 -0.81
C CYS A 12 -16.80 -3.06 -0.54
N SER A 13 -16.48 -4.29 -0.87
CA SER A 13 -17.38 -5.45 -0.68
C SER A 13 -17.80 -5.63 0.79
N GLU A 14 -16.88 -5.54 1.73
CA GLU A 14 -17.18 -5.62 3.17
C GLU A 14 -18.08 -4.45 3.61
N MET A 15 -17.84 -3.26 3.07
CA MET A 15 -18.60 -2.05 3.37
C MET A 15 -20.05 -2.17 2.86
N ILE A 16 -20.24 -2.76 1.68
CA ILE A 16 -21.57 -3.05 1.13
C ILE A 16 -22.37 -3.93 2.10
N VAL A 17 -21.78 -5.06 2.51
CA VAL A 17 -22.43 -6.00 3.44
C VAL A 17 -22.76 -5.31 4.76
N LYS A 18 -21.86 -4.52 5.29
CA LYS A 18 -22.04 -3.80 6.55
C LYS A 18 -23.18 -2.78 6.47
N PHE A 19 -23.25 -1.99 5.41
CA PHE A 19 -24.33 -1.02 5.26
C PHE A 19 -25.68 -1.69 5.01
N GLN A 20 -25.71 -2.78 4.24
CA GLN A 20 -26.92 -3.56 4.04
C GLN A 20 -27.43 -4.20 5.34
N SER A 21 -26.55 -4.67 6.20
CA SER A 21 -26.92 -5.21 7.51
C SER A 21 -27.50 -4.16 8.47
N LEU A 22 -27.26 -2.89 8.19
CA LEU A 22 -27.84 -1.74 8.92
C LEU A 22 -29.08 -1.17 8.22
N ASP A 23 -29.73 -1.94 7.37
CA ASP A 23 -30.93 -1.56 6.59
C ASP A 23 -30.73 -0.35 5.67
N HIS A 24 -29.50 -0.11 5.24
CA HIS A 24 -29.23 0.91 4.24
C HIS A 24 -29.29 0.33 2.82
N LYS A 25 -29.91 1.08 1.92
CA LYS A 25 -29.84 0.75 0.49
C LYS A 25 -28.48 1.15 -0.05
N VAL A 26 -27.81 0.22 -0.73
CA VAL A 26 -26.47 0.45 -1.29
C VAL A 26 -26.53 0.30 -2.81
N SER A 27 -25.99 1.30 -3.51
CA SER A 27 -25.70 1.23 -4.95
C SER A 27 -24.20 1.28 -5.16
N HIS A 28 -23.70 0.49 -6.09
CA HIS A 28 -22.29 0.45 -6.44
C HIS A 28 -22.08 0.94 -7.87
N LEU A 29 -21.30 2.01 -8.02
CA LEU A 29 -20.90 2.59 -9.29
C LEU A 29 -19.38 2.83 -9.27
N PRO A 30 -18.58 1.87 -9.71
CA PRO A 30 -17.14 2.05 -9.71
C PRO A 30 -16.72 3.14 -10.71
N LEU A 31 -16.08 4.19 -10.20
CA LEU A 31 -15.57 5.29 -11.00
C LEU A 31 -14.06 5.20 -11.21
N ILE A 32 -13.41 4.25 -10.51
CA ILE A 32 -11.97 4.01 -10.57
C ILE A 32 -11.76 2.56 -10.99
N ASN A 33 -10.95 2.37 -12.01
CA ASN A 33 -10.44 1.07 -12.41
C ASN A 33 -8.95 0.98 -12.06
N VAL A 34 -8.56 -0.08 -11.36
CA VAL A 34 -7.17 -0.34 -11.00
C VAL A 34 -6.64 -1.43 -11.92
N GLU A 35 -5.69 -1.07 -12.75
CA GLU A 35 -5.02 -1.98 -13.67
C GLU A 35 -3.59 -2.25 -13.21
N LYS A 36 -3.14 -3.48 -13.41
CA LYS A 36 -1.75 -3.85 -13.16
C LYS A 36 -0.86 -3.24 -14.22
N VAL A 37 0.10 -2.41 -13.80
CA VAL A 37 1.16 -1.93 -14.67
C VAL A 37 2.25 -3.00 -14.73
N HIS A 38 2.70 -3.31 -15.95
CA HIS A 38 3.83 -4.21 -16.13
C HIS A 38 5.12 -3.57 -15.60
N HIS A 39 5.88 -4.30 -14.81
CA HIS A 39 7.18 -3.88 -14.33
C HIS A 39 8.16 -5.05 -14.34
N ASP A 40 9.44 -4.73 -14.33
CA ASP A 40 10.50 -5.71 -14.23
C ASP A 40 10.47 -6.43 -12.88
N GLU A 41 11.09 -7.60 -12.83
CA GLU A 41 11.21 -8.37 -11.60
C GLU A 41 12.03 -7.58 -10.56
N ILE A 42 11.49 -7.46 -9.35
CA ILE A 42 12.14 -6.76 -8.25
C ILE A 42 13.03 -7.73 -7.48
N ASN A 43 14.29 -7.36 -7.32
CA ASN A 43 15.20 -8.07 -6.44
C ASN A 43 15.14 -7.47 -5.03
N PHE A 44 14.45 -8.10 -4.11
CA PHE A 44 14.30 -7.62 -2.74
C PHE A 44 15.61 -7.58 -1.95
N ALA A 45 16.66 -8.27 -2.40
CA ALA A 45 17.96 -8.21 -1.76
C ALA A 45 18.62 -6.82 -1.86
N ASP A 46 18.21 -6.01 -2.83
CA ASP A 46 18.75 -4.67 -3.04
C ASP A 46 18.14 -3.62 -2.11
N TYR A 47 17.10 -4.01 -1.35
CA TYR A 47 16.33 -3.09 -0.50
C TYR A 47 16.35 -3.52 0.97
N GLY A 48 16.35 -2.53 1.86
CA GLY A 48 16.27 -2.73 3.30
C GLY A 48 14.85 -2.84 3.85
N GLY A 49 13.86 -2.42 3.08
CA GLY A 49 12.46 -2.45 3.44
C GLY A 49 11.56 -2.05 2.28
N VAL A 50 10.26 -2.18 2.48
CA VAL A 50 9.23 -1.85 1.47
C VAL A 50 8.20 -0.90 2.06
N ILE A 51 7.70 0.01 1.25
CA ILE A 51 6.65 0.96 1.62
C ILE A 51 5.44 0.74 0.71
N PHE A 52 4.29 0.50 1.31
CA PHE A 52 2.99 0.43 0.62
C PHE A 52 2.03 1.48 1.17
N THR A 53 1.56 2.36 0.32
CA THR A 53 0.54 3.35 0.67
C THR A 53 -0.88 2.95 0.26
N SER A 54 -1.01 1.82 -0.43
CA SER A 54 -2.29 1.30 -0.91
C SER A 54 -2.28 -0.23 -0.93
N SER A 55 -3.41 -0.84 -0.60
CA SER A 55 -3.61 -2.28 -0.74
C SER A 55 -3.53 -2.75 -2.20
N ASN A 56 -3.86 -1.90 -3.14
CA ASN A 56 -3.74 -2.19 -4.57
C ASN A 56 -2.28 -2.33 -5.02
N ALA A 57 -1.37 -1.57 -4.42
CA ALA A 57 0.06 -1.71 -4.67
C ALA A 57 0.57 -3.10 -4.25
N VAL A 58 0.15 -3.56 -3.08
CA VAL A 58 0.49 -4.91 -2.59
C VAL A 58 -0.05 -5.99 -3.52
N LYS A 59 -1.30 -5.86 -3.93
CA LYS A 59 -2.04 -6.83 -4.74
C LYS A 59 -1.45 -7.00 -6.13
N ASN A 60 -0.95 -5.92 -6.72
CA ASN A 60 -0.43 -5.91 -8.08
C ASN A 60 1.09 -6.12 -8.15
N LEU A 61 1.75 -6.29 -7.01
CA LEU A 61 3.17 -6.55 -6.96
C LEU A 61 3.50 -7.92 -7.56
N ASN A 62 4.47 -7.95 -8.46
CA ASN A 62 4.99 -9.21 -9.00
C ASN A 62 6.10 -9.73 -8.08
N VAL A 63 5.77 -10.74 -7.29
CA VAL A 63 6.67 -11.29 -6.26
C VAL A 63 7.11 -12.68 -6.66
N LYS A 64 8.38 -12.86 -6.97
CA LYS A 64 8.97 -14.18 -7.18
C LYS A 64 9.83 -14.65 -6.01
N ASN A 65 10.58 -13.83 -5.37
CA ASN A 65 11.48 -14.18 -4.27
C ASN A 65 11.29 -13.23 -3.10
N LEU A 66 10.14 -13.35 -2.42
CA LEU A 66 9.84 -12.48 -1.29
C LEU A 66 10.77 -12.77 -0.11
N ASN A 67 11.47 -11.73 0.34
CA ASN A 67 12.12 -11.78 1.64
C ASN A 67 11.09 -11.48 2.74
N LYS A 68 10.55 -12.53 3.35
CA LYS A 68 9.50 -12.43 4.38
C LYS A 68 9.91 -11.64 5.62
N LYS A 69 11.21 -11.53 5.89
CA LYS A 69 11.74 -10.81 7.04
C LYS A 69 11.96 -9.33 6.79
N LEU A 70 11.82 -8.89 5.55
CA LEU A 70 11.98 -7.50 5.17
C LEU A 70 10.95 -6.64 5.90
N ILE A 71 11.38 -5.52 6.47
CA ILE A 71 10.46 -4.60 7.11
C ILE A 71 9.53 -3.98 6.07
N CYS A 72 8.23 -3.98 6.37
CA CYS A 72 7.18 -3.51 5.47
C CYS A 72 6.38 -2.40 6.17
N PHE A 73 6.52 -1.20 5.68
CA PHE A 73 5.76 -0.04 6.15
C PHE A 73 4.48 0.11 5.34
N CYS A 74 3.35 0.20 6.02
CA CYS A 74 2.03 0.29 5.39
C CYS A 74 1.27 1.52 5.87
N VAL A 75 0.47 2.12 5.01
CA VAL A 75 -0.55 3.09 5.39
C VAL A 75 -1.89 2.38 5.50
N GLY A 76 -2.44 2.38 6.71
CA GLY A 76 -3.73 1.79 7.03
C GLY A 76 -3.69 0.29 7.29
N SER A 77 -4.65 -0.17 8.09
CA SER A 77 -4.76 -1.58 8.49
C SER A 77 -5.12 -2.52 7.34
N THR A 78 -5.87 -2.06 6.36
CA THR A 78 -6.23 -2.85 5.18
C THR A 78 -4.99 -3.18 4.33
N THR A 79 -4.11 -2.20 4.13
CA THR A 79 -2.84 -2.39 3.43
C THR A 79 -1.93 -3.35 4.19
N GLU A 80 -1.85 -3.21 5.51
CA GLU A 80 -1.06 -4.10 6.36
C GLU A 80 -1.56 -5.55 6.29
N LYS A 81 -2.87 -5.77 6.42
CA LYS A 81 -3.46 -7.11 6.29
C LYS A 81 -3.14 -7.75 4.94
N LYS A 82 -3.17 -6.95 3.88
CA LYS A 82 -2.84 -7.42 2.54
C LYS A 82 -1.36 -7.79 2.41
N ALA A 83 -0.47 -6.98 2.98
CA ALA A 83 0.96 -7.26 3.01
C ALA A 83 1.27 -8.56 3.79
N ARG A 84 0.63 -8.77 4.93
CA ARG A 84 0.75 -10.00 5.71
C ARG A 84 0.24 -11.23 4.93
N SER A 85 -0.87 -11.10 4.23
CA SER A 85 -1.40 -12.21 3.40
C SER A 85 -0.50 -12.54 2.20
N LEU A 86 0.27 -11.58 1.72
CA LEU A 86 1.30 -11.82 0.69
C LEU A 86 2.52 -12.56 1.25
N GLY A 87 2.77 -12.50 2.56
CA GLY A 87 3.84 -13.22 3.23
C GLY A 87 4.82 -12.37 4.04
N PHE A 88 4.66 -11.05 4.09
CA PHE A 88 5.49 -10.20 4.95
C PHE A 88 5.21 -10.48 6.43
N GLN A 89 6.25 -10.78 7.20
CA GLN A 89 6.15 -11.11 8.61
C GLN A 89 6.43 -9.91 9.52
N ASN A 90 7.17 -8.92 9.04
CA ASN A 90 7.56 -7.75 9.79
C ASN A 90 6.87 -6.50 9.21
N THR A 91 5.64 -6.25 9.62
CA THR A 91 4.83 -5.14 9.13
C THR A 91 4.60 -4.09 10.20
N ILE A 92 4.66 -2.83 9.82
CA ILE A 92 4.33 -1.67 10.66
C ILE A 92 3.31 -0.83 9.91
N ALA A 93 2.16 -0.58 10.52
CA ALA A 93 1.11 0.24 9.93
C ALA A 93 1.06 1.63 10.56
N ALA A 94 1.06 2.65 9.71
CA ALA A 94 0.73 4.01 10.11
C ALA A 94 -0.79 4.21 10.05
N GLU A 95 -1.36 4.77 11.10
CA GLU A 95 -2.76 5.15 11.09
C GLU A 95 -2.96 6.49 10.37
N GLY A 96 -3.90 6.52 9.46
CA GLY A 96 -4.53 7.70 8.91
C GLY A 96 -3.84 8.38 7.74
N ASN A 97 -2.55 8.67 7.77
CA ASN A 97 -1.93 9.44 6.69
C ASN A 97 -0.43 9.19 6.50
N VAL A 98 0.04 9.75 5.40
CA VAL A 98 1.42 9.66 4.94
C VAL A 98 2.43 10.33 5.90
N SER A 99 2.02 11.36 6.64
CA SER A 99 2.90 12.04 7.61
C SER A 99 3.27 11.12 8.77
N ASN A 100 2.32 10.35 9.27
CA ASN A 100 2.56 9.36 10.34
C ASN A 100 3.50 8.24 9.88
N LEU A 101 3.41 7.86 8.62
CA LEU A 101 4.31 6.86 8.05
C LEU A 101 5.77 7.34 8.03
N LYS A 102 5.99 8.60 7.69
CA LYS A 102 7.32 9.21 7.71
C LYS A 102 7.97 9.10 9.09
N GLU A 103 7.22 9.47 10.13
CA GLU A 103 7.72 9.37 11.50
C GLU A 103 8.03 7.93 11.89
N LEU A 104 7.18 6.99 11.52
CA LEU A 104 7.40 5.56 11.78
C LEU A 104 8.64 5.03 11.07
N ILE A 105 8.88 5.44 9.84
CA ILE A 105 10.10 5.06 9.12
C ILE A 105 11.34 5.60 9.84
N LEU A 106 11.33 6.87 10.21
CA LEU A 106 12.47 7.49 10.92
C LEU A 106 12.75 6.85 12.29
N GLN A 107 11.71 6.38 12.97
CA GLN A 107 11.84 5.72 14.28
C GLN A 107 12.31 4.26 14.18
N ASN A 108 11.94 3.56 13.11
CA ASN A 108 12.12 2.11 13.00
C ASN A 108 13.15 1.68 11.95
N TYR A 109 13.61 2.60 11.14
CA TYR A 109 14.58 2.32 10.10
C TYR A 109 15.76 3.29 10.21
N GLU A 110 16.93 2.77 10.51
CA GLU A 110 18.14 3.54 10.40
C GLU A 110 18.42 3.79 8.91
N LEU A 111 18.62 5.05 8.54
CA LEU A 111 19.02 5.44 7.20
C LEU A 111 20.44 4.90 6.94
N LYS A 112 20.51 3.62 6.69
CA LYS A 112 21.69 2.92 6.22
C LYS A 112 21.82 3.10 4.71
N GLU A 113 22.88 2.62 4.16
CA GLU A 113 23.14 2.67 2.72
C GLU A 113 22.10 1.90 1.89
N THR A 114 21.28 1.04 2.51
CA THR A 114 20.28 0.23 1.81
C THR A 114 19.00 1.02 1.62
N PRO A 115 18.55 1.24 0.37
CA PRO A 115 17.34 2.01 0.10
C PRO A 115 16.07 1.26 0.49
N LEU A 116 14.98 2.00 0.66
CA LEU A 116 13.63 1.45 0.79
C LEU A 116 12.95 1.41 -0.59
N LEU A 117 12.25 0.32 -0.88
CA LEU A 117 11.43 0.21 -2.07
C LEU A 117 10.06 0.86 -1.80
N TYR A 118 9.70 1.87 -2.57
CA TYR A 118 8.37 2.46 -2.53
C TYR A 118 7.54 1.97 -3.70
N VAL A 119 6.47 1.26 -3.38
CA VAL A 119 5.55 0.71 -4.37
C VAL A 119 4.31 1.61 -4.46
N SER A 120 4.08 2.22 -5.61
CA SER A 120 2.99 3.16 -5.84
C SER A 120 2.33 2.94 -7.19
N GLY A 121 1.21 3.61 -7.41
CA GLY A 121 0.62 3.71 -8.74
C GLY A 121 1.44 4.63 -9.66
N GLU A 122 1.09 4.63 -10.93
CA GLU A 122 1.71 5.48 -11.95
C GLU A 122 1.52 6.97 -11.66
N ILE A 123 0.38 7.32 -11.03
CA ILE A 123 0.09 8.68 -10.58
C ILE A 123 0.37 8.76 -9.08
N ILE A 124 1.31 9.62 -8.69
CA ILE A 124 1.72 9.83 -7.31
C ILE A 124 1.21 11.19 -6.84
N SER A 125 0.62 11.25 -5.65
CA SER A 125 0.26 12.50 -5.02
C SER A 125 1.51 13.29 -4.59
N THR A 126 1.37 14.61 -4.49
CA THR A 126 2.47 15.51 -4.09
C THR A 126 3.08 15.13 -2.74
N ASP A 127 2.26 14.66 -1.81
CA ASP A 127 2.72 14.21 -0.50
C ASP A 127 3.58 12.95 -0.55
N SER A 128 3.35 12.10 -1.55
CA SER A 128 4.17 10.91 -1.78
C SER A 128 5.55 11.25 -2.36
N VAL A 129 5.69 12.34 -3.09
CA VAL A 129 6.97 12.80 -3.63
C VAL A 129 7.92 13.23 -2.51
N SER A 130 7.43 13.91 -1.48
CA SER A 130 8.26 14.27 -0.32
C SER A 130 8.78 13.05 0.45
N TYR A 131 8.14 11.92 0.31
CA TYR A 131 8.54 10.62 0.84
C TYR A 131 9.73 10.02 0.13
N THR A 132 9.70 9.99 -1.20
CA THR A 132 10.78 9.47 -2.03
C THR A 132 12.07 10.24 -1.82
N HIS A 133 12.02 11.52 -1.49
CA HIS A 133 13.18 12.34 -1.15
C HIS A 133 13.82 11.98 0.20
N LEU A 134 13.08 11.40 1.13
CA LEU A 134 13.58 11.00 2.45
C LEU A 134 14.18 9.60 2.47
N THR A 135 13.76 8.76 1.56
CA THR A 135 14.12 7.36 1.54
C THR A 135 15.21 7.03 0.53
N LEU A 136 15.85 8.05 -0.05
CA LEU A 136 16.82 7.90 -1.15
C LEU A 136 16.19 7.37 -2.45
N PRO A 137 16.81 7.62 -3.60
CA PRO A 137 16.17 7.50 -4.88
C PRO A 137 15.82 6.06 -5.23
N THR A 138 14.77 5.58 -4.68
CA THR A 138 14.09 4.42 -5.22
C THR A 138 13.11 4.95 -6.24
N ASN A 139 13.57 5.09 -7.45
CA ASN A 139 12.70 5.48 -8.55
C ASN A 139 11.88 4.31 -9.09
N ASP A 140 11.87 3.18 -8.41
CA ASP A 140 11.11 2.03 -8.82
C ASP A 140 9.65 2.22 -8.40
N GLN A 141 8.94 2.92 -9.26
CA GLN A 141 7.49 3.06 -9.21
C GLN A 141 6.87 1.84 -9.88
N VAL A 142 5.93 1.27 -9.20
CA VAL A 142 5.17 0.13 -9.70
C VAL A 142 3.69 0.46 -9.81
#